data_dd37e984d7d3ff6bf72b402171b688f7
#
_entry.id   dd37e984d7d3ff6bf72b402171b688f7
#
_cell.length_a   1.000
_cell.length_b   1.000
_cell.length_c   1.000
_cell.angle_alpha   90.00
_cell.angle_beta   90.00
_cell.angle_gamma   90.00
#
_symmetry.space_group_name_H-M   'P 1'
#
loop_
_entity.id
_entity.type
_entity.pdbx_description
1 polymer ?
#
loop_
_entity_poly.entity_id
_entity_poly.type
_entity_poly.pdbx_seq_one_letter_code
_entity_poly.pdbx_strand_id
1 'polypeptide(L)'
;MAARTSEAADEKAAAGFDVAADVSRLHNQNENVGAGSRRLPRINEEFMNQALQDKIESEQYRKDDAKFAVGDSVKVHTKVVEGDKERIQVFSGVVMGKRGHGLNETFTVRRISYGEGVERVFPLHSPRVDKIEVERQGSVRRAKLTYLRKRLGKGATLVREKEEKVVEAAKA
;
A
#
# COMPACT_ATOMS: atom_id res chain seq x y z
N MET A 1 42.40 -3.78 -42.21
CA MET A 1 41.46 -4.84 -42.60
C MET A 1 40.25 -4.83 -41.66
N ALA A 2 39.13 -4.48 -42.23
CA ALA A 2 37.73 -4.88 -41.93
C ALA A 2 37.24 -4.68 -40.48
N ALA A 3 36.50 -3.67 -40.08
CA ALA A 3 35.17 -3.16 -40.47
C ALA A 3 34.09 -4.22 -40.73
N ARG A 4 33.05 -4.10 -39.94
CA ARG A 4 31.65 -4.65 -40.03
C ARG A 4 31.28 -5.38 -38.75
N THR A 5 30.23 -5.09 -38.06
CA THR A 5 28.85 -4.74 -38.27
C THR A 5 28.13 -4.94 -36.95
N SER A 6 27.41 -4.01 -36.43
CA SER A 6 26.24 -4.29 -35.57
C SER A 6 25.28 -3.11 -35.55
N GLU A 7 24.71 -2.85 -36.71
CA GLU A 7 23.45 -2.14 -36.86
C GLU A 7 22.37 -3.20 -37.01
N ALA A 8 21.68 -3.56 -35.94
CA ALA A 8 20.38 -4.24 -35.97
C ALA A 8 19.87 -4.54 -34.56
N ALA A 9 19.47 -3.54 -33.79
CA ALA A 9 18.69 -3.77 -32.57
C ALA A 9 17.89 -2.52 -32.09
N ASP A 10 17.39 -1.70 -33.02
CA ASP A 10 16.57 -0.53 -32.66
C ASP A 10 15.28 -0.43 -33.49
N GLU A 11 14.59 -1.54 -33.65
CA GLU A 11 13.28 -1.51 -34.34
C GLU A 11 12.29 -2.49 -33.73
N LYS A 12 11.96 -2.25 -32.44
CA LYS A 12 10.80 -2.95 -31.80
C LYS A 12 10.26 -2.22 -30.57
N ALA A 13 9.95 -0.94 -30.68
CA ALA A 13 9.26 -0.23 -29.61
C ALA A 13 8.33 0.85 -30.17
N ALA A 14 7.40 0.45 -31.03
CA ALA A 14 6.28 1.33 -31.42
C ALA A 14 5.06 0.50 -31.79
N ALA A 15 4.58 -0.34 -30.90
CA ALA A 15 3.22 -0.81 -30.95
C ALA A 15 2.38 0.13 -30.09
N GLY A 16 2.03 1.28 -30.66
CA GLY A 16 1.01 2.15 -30.12
C GLY A 16 -0.30 1.38 -30.01
N PHE A 17 -0.69 1.10 -28.78
CA PHE A 17 -1.98 0.49 -28.48
C PHE A 17 -3.04 1.56 -28.75
N ASP A 18 -3.67 1.50 -29.90
CA ASP A 18 -4.72 2.41 -30.31
C ASP A 18 -6.02 2.07 -29.58
N VAL A 19 -6.17 2.66 -28.38
CA VAL A 19 -7.33 2.45 -27.48
C VAL A 19 -8.63 2.96 -28.13
N ALA A 20 -8.55 3.84 -29.12
CA ALA A 20 -9.69 4.39 -29.81
C ALA A 20 -10.37 3.41 -30.77
N ALA A 21 -9.59 2.49 -31.37
CA ALA A 21 -10.12 1.50 -32.31
C ALA A 21 -10.93 0.39 -31.63
N ASP A 22 -10.61 0.08 -30.36
CA ASP A 22 -11.26 -0.99 -29.60
C ASP A 22 -12.63 -0.58 -29.06
N VAL A 23 -12.80 0.71 -28.73
CA VAL A 23 -14.10 1.25 -28.25
C VAL A 23 -15.12 1.27 -29.39
N SER A 24 -14.69 1.53 -30.64
CA SER A 24 -15.57 1.56 -31.81
C SER A 24 -16.04 0.15 -32.22
N ARG A 25 -15.24 -0.87 -31.98
CA ARG A 25 -15.64 -2.28 -32.23
C ARG A 25 -16.69 -2.80 -31.26
N LEU A 26 -16.67 -2.35 -30.03
CA LEU A 26 -17.67 -2.70 -29.01
C LEU A 26 -19.01 -2.01 -29.25
N HIS A 27 -19.01 -0.84 -29.92
CA HIS A 27 -20.25 -0.12 -30.20
C HIS A 27 -21.02 -0.72 -31.40
N ASN A 28 -20.36 -1.39 -32.33
CA ASN A 28 -20.96 -1.87 -33.56
C ASN A 28 -21.53 -3.30 -33.48
N GLN A 29 -21.39 -4.00 -32.34
CA GLN A 29 -21.97 -5.34 -32.16
C GLN A 29 -23.35 -5.33 -31.50
N ASN A 30 -23.93 -4.16 -31.19
CA ASN A 30 -25.17 -4.07 -30.41
C ASN A 30 -26.41 -3.68 -31.23
N GLU A 31 -26.34 -3.67 -32.58
CA GLU A 31 -27.49 -3.25 -33.42
C GLU A 31 -28.37 -4.38 -33.95
N ASN A 32 -28.17 -5.64 -33.55
CA ASN A 32 -28.95 -6.74 -34.08
C ASN A 32 -29.45 -7.72 -33.01
N VAL A 33 -30.26 -7.28 -32.04
CA VAL A 33 -31.05 -8.18 -31.22
C VAL A 33 -32.49 -7.65 -31.12
N GLY A 34 -33.36 -8.42 -31.73
CA GLY A 34 -34.79 -8.16 -31.91
C GLY A 34 -35.56 -7.81 -30.63
N ALA A 35 -36.69 -7.16 -30.84
CA ALA A 35 -37.63 -6.62 -29.88
C ALA A 35 -38.16 -7.64 -28.86
N GLY A 36 -37.37 -7.91 -27.84
CA GLY A 36 -37.81 -8.54 -26.60
C GLY A 36 -37.31 -7.67 -25.47
N SER A 37 -38.19 -7.08 -24.67
CA SER A 37 -37.87 -6.15 -23.59
C SER A 37 -37.10 -6.80 -22.45
N ARG A 38 -35.89 -7.29 -22.72
CA ARG A 38 -34.89 -7.58 -21.71
C ARG A 38 -34.12 -6.29 -21.47
N ARG A 39 -34.42 -5.60 -20.37
CA ARG A 39 -33.58 -4.50 -19.90
C ARG A 39 -32.15 -5.00 -19.87
N LEU A 40 -31.34 -4.52 -20.79
CA LEU A 40 -29.89 -4.72 -20.76
C LEU A 40 -29.41 -4.28 -19.35
N PRO A 41 -28.55 -5.06 -18.70
CA PRO A 41 -27.95 -4.59 -17.48
C PRO A 41 -27.29 -3.24 -17.83
N ARG A 42 -27.72 -2.17 -17.15
CA ARG A 42 -27.00 -0.90 -17.20
C ARG A 42 -25.59 -1.25 -16.77
N ILE A 43 -24.66 -1.21 -17.70
CA ILE A 43 -23.23 -1.25 -17.37
C ILE A 43 -23.05 -0.01 -16.52
N ASN A 44 -22.95 -0.22 -15.21
CA ASN A 44 -22.93 0.86 -14.26
C ASN A 44 -21.69 1.69 -14.60
N GLU A 45 -21.89 2.93 -14.98
CA GLU A 45 -20.83 3.91 -15.16
C GLU A 45 -19.94 4.00 -13.92
N GLU A 46 -20.48 3.64 -12.76
CA GLU A 46 -19.78 3.49 -11.49
C GLU A 46 -18.62 2.47 -11.56
N PHE A 47 -18.79 1.32 -12.24
CA PHE A 47 -17.70 0.32 -12.37
C PHE A 47 -16.58 0.80 -13.29
N MET A 48 -16.90 1.51 -14.35
CA MET A 48 -15.89 2.10 -15.24
C MET A 48 -15.09 3.17 -14.50
N ASN A 49 -15.78 4.00 -13.72
CA ASN A 49 -15.13 5.03 -12.90
C ASN A 49 -14.25 4.43 -11.82
N GLN A 50 -14.67 3.31 -11.20
CA GLN A 50 -13.89 2.60 -10.18
C GLN A 50 -12.57 2.07 -10.75
N ALA A 51 -12.60 1.40 -11.91
CA ALA A 51 -11.41 0.85 -12.54
C ALA A 51 -10.39 1.95 -12.96
N LEU A 52 -10.89 3.10 -13.39
CA LEU A 52 -10.04 4.26 -13.68
C LEU A 52 -9.43 4.84 -12.42
N GLN A 53 -10.21 4.94 -11.33
CA GLN A 53 -9.72 5.40 -10.04
C GLN A 53 -8.64 4.47 -9.51
N ASP A 54 -8.86 3.15 -9.51
CA ASP A 54 -7.90 2.15 -9.06
C ASP A 54 -6.59 2.23 -9.85
N LYS A 55 -6.66 2.51 -11.16
CA LYS A 55 -5.48 2.67 -12.00
C LYS A 55 -4.69 3.93 -11.63
N ILE A 56 -5.37 5.07 -11.44
CA ILE A 56 -4.74 6.33 -11.02
C ILE A 56 -4.14 6.17 -9.62
N GLU A 57 -4.87 5.50 -8.72
CA GLU A 57 -4.38 5.24 -7.37
C GLU A 57 -3.14 4.36 -7.36
N SER A 58 -3.08 3.33 -8.23
CA SER A 58 -1.94 2.42 -8.30
C SER A 58 -0.62 3.11 -8.70
N GLU A 59 -0.70 4.18 -9.47
CA GLU A 59 0.48 4.98 -9.85
C GLU A 59 1.08 5.74 -8.66
N GLN A 60 0.24 6.06 -7.66
CA GLN A 60 0.62 6.82 -6.48
C GLN A 60 1.00 5.93 -5.29
N TYR A 61 0.90 4.62 -5.43
CA TYR A 61 1.32 3.71 -4.37
C TYR A 61 2.80 3.84 -4.09
N ARG A 62 3.13 3.76 -2.81
CA ARG A 62 4.51 3.69 -2.37
C ARG A 62 5.17 2.44 -2.94
N LYS A 63 6.34 2.60 -3.56
CA LYS A 63 7.11 1.49 -4.14
C LYS A 63 7.84 0.66 -3.08
N ASP A 64 8.13 1.25 -1.92
CA ASP A 64 8.79 0.58 -0.82
C ASP A 64 7.77 -0.25 -0.03
N ASP A 65 7.77 -1.56 -0.24
CA ASP A 65 6.96 -2.52 0.49
C ASP A 65 7.44 -2.66 1.94
N ALA A 66 7.00 -1.75 2.80
CA ALA A 66 7.17 -1.90 4.23
C ALA A 66 6.21 -3.00 4.73
N LYS A 67 6.69 -4.24 4.73
CA LYS A 67 5.92 -5.40 5.21
C LYS A 67 5.92 -5.41 6.73
N PHE A 68 4.90 -4.84 7.34
CA PHE A 68 4.68 -4.90 8.78
C PHE A 68 3.25 -5.31 9.10
N ALA A 69 3.07 -5.94 10.24
CA ALA A 69 1.78 -6.41 10.75
C ALA A 69 1.31 -5.59 11.96
N VAL A 70 0.05 -5.79 12.35
CA VAL A 70 -0.46 -5.24 13.61
C VAL A 70 0.24 -5.94 14.77
N GLY A 71 0.71 -5.14 15.73
CA GLY A 71 1.48 -5.63 16.88
C GLY A 71 2.99 -5.48 16.72
N ASP A 72 3.50 -5.21 15.54
CA ASP A 72 4.92 -4.97 15.31
C ASP A 72 5.37 -3.65 15.94
N SER A 73 6.59 -3.64 16.44
CA SER A 73 7.27 -2.41 16.85
C SER A 73 7.96 -1.81 15.64
N VAL A 74 7.58 -0.58 15.29
CA VAL A 74 8.07 0.10 14.08
C VAL A 74 8.68 1.46 14.40
N LYS A 75 9.65 1.86 13.59
CA LYS A 75 10.17 3.23 13.50
C LYS A 75 9.65 3.88 12.22
N VAL A 76 8.88 4.93 12.35
CA VAL A 76 8.35 5.71 11.22
C VAL A 76 9.16 6.97 11.08
N HIS A 77 9.85 7.11 9.96
CA HIS A 77 10.61 8.31 9.59
C HIS A 77 9.69 9.25 8.84
N THR A 78 9.39 10.40 9.43
CA THR A 78 8.47 11.39 8.87
C THR A 78 9.24 12.64 8.49
N LYS A 79 9.08 13.12 7.27
CA LYS A 79 9.59 14.42 6.81
C LYS A 79 8.74 15.54 7.39
N VAL A 80 9.36 16.42 8.12
CA VAL A 80 8.74 17.62 8.68
C VAL A 80 9.37 18.83 8.00
N VAL A 81 8.54 19.65 7.38
CA VAL A 81 8.96 20.90 6.75
C VAL A 81 8.71 22.03 7.73
N GLU A 82 9.76 22.77 8.10
CA GLU A 82 9.71 23.91 9.01
C GLU A 82 10.31 25.12 8.27
N GLY A 83 9.44 25.95 7.67
CA GLY A 83 9.88 27.02 6.77
C GLY A 83 10.62 26.46 5.56
N ASP A 84 11.86 26.88 5.36
CA ASP A 84 12.71 26.47 4.25
C ASP A 84 13.56 25.20 4.53
N LYS A 85 13.41 24.62 5.73
CA LYS A 85 14.20 23.46 6.14
C LYS A 85 13.34 22.21 6.27
N GLU A 86 13.85 21.12 5.73
CA GLU A 86 13.27 19.79 5.92
C GLU A 86 14.09 19.01 6.94
N ARG A 87 13.41 18.37 7.87
CA ARG A 87 14.04 17.44 8.81
C ARG A 87 13.27 16.14 8.92
N ILE A 88 13.99 15.05 9.20
CA ILE A 88 13.38 13.76 9.46
C ILE A 88 13.12 13.61 10.95
N GLN A 89 11.88 13.39 11.33
CA GLN A 89 11.48 13.05 12.67
C GLN A 89 11.12 11.57 12.76
N VAL A 90 11.75 10.86 13.69
CA VAL A 90 11.49 9.43 13.92
C VAL A 90 10.43 9.27 15.02
N PHE A 91 9.39 8.51 14.71
CA PHE A 91 8.36 8.11 15.65
C PHE A 91 8.40 6.59 15.82
N SER A 92 8.91 6.12 16.97
CA SER A 92 8.96 4.70 17.30
C SER A 92 7.79 4.30 18.17
N GLY A 93 7.22 3.11 17.94
CA GLY A 93 6.12 2.60 18.72
C GLY A 93 5.53 1.31 18.17
N VAL A 94 4.44 0.85 18.76
CA VAL A 94 3.74 -0.38 18.38
C VAL A 94 2.55 -0.06 17.47
N VAL A 95 2.40 -0.82 16.40
CA VAL A 95 1.26 -0.71 15.48
C VAL A 95 0.00 -1.25 16.14
N MET A 96 -0.95 -0.37 16.42
CA MET A 96 -2.23 -0.73 17.04
C MET A 96 -3.25 -1.32 16.07
N GLY A 97 -3.22 -0.88 14.84
CA GLY A 97 -4.17 -1.32 13.83
C GLY A 97 -3.95 -0.64 12.49
N LYS A 98 -4.48 -1.26 11.45
CA LYS A 98 -4.57 -0.72 10.10
C LYS A 98 -6.02 -0.45 9.75
N ARG A 99 -6.29 0.55 8.92
CA ARG A 99 -7.62 0.95 8.47
C ARG A 99 -7.56 1.45 7.03
N GLY A 100 -8.62 1.15 6.26
CA GLY A 100 -8.72 1.55 4.85
C GLY A 100 -8.07 0.54 3.92
N HIS A 101 -8.08 0.86 2.64
CA HIS A 101 -7.41 0.12 1.57
C HIS A 101 -6.97 1.10 0.49
N GLY A 102 -6.09 0.67 -0.41
CA GLY A 102 -5.58 1.52 -1.47
C GLY A 102 -4.82 2.74 -0.92
N LEU A 103 -4.94 3.89 -1.56
CA LEU A 103 -4.31 5.14 -1.10
C LEU A 103 -4.77 5.60 0.29
N ASN A 104 -6.00 5.23 0.66
CA ASN A 104 -6.59 5.61 1.95
C ASN A 104 -6.15 4.69 3.10
N GLU A 105 -5.22 3.75 2.85
CA GLU A 105 -4.71 2.89 3.92
C GLU A 105 -3.92 3.71 4.93
N THR A 106 -4.32 3.59 6.19
CA THR A 106 -3.69 4.25 7.34
C THR A 106 -3.36 3.25 8.41
N PHE A 107 -2.28 3.50 9.15
CA PHE A 107 -1.92 2.71 10.31
C PHE A 107 -1.72 3.62 11.52
N THR A 108 -2.07 3.11 12.70
CA THR A 108 -1.94 3.83 13.96
C THR A 108 -0.80 3.25 14.76
N VAL A 109 0.14 4.11 15.16
CA VAL A 109 1.27 3.75 16.02
C VAL A 109 1.08 4.38 17.39
N ARG A 110 1.27 3.57 18.44
CA ARG A 110 1.21 3.99 19.84
C ARG A 110 2.58 3.91 20.48
N ARG A 111 2.95 4.96 21.20
CA ARG A 111 4.10 4.98 22.09
C ARG A 111 3.72 5.57 23.44
N ILE A 112 4.54 5.35 24.45
CA ILE A 112 4.46 6.08 25.69
C ILE A 112 5.54 7.14 25.69
N SER A 113 5.14 8.37 25.95
CA SER A 113 6.03 9.52 26.03
C SER A 113 5.75 10.23 27.35
N TYR A 114 6.76 10.36 28.22
CA TYR A 114 6.63 10.98 29.55
C TYR A 114 5.50 10.42 30.41
N GLY A 115 5.22 9.11 30.32
CA GLY A 115 4.13 8.45 31.05
C GLY A 115 2.78 8.49 30.36
N GLU A 116 2.60 9.33 29.34
CA GLU A 116 1.37 9.47 28.57
C GLU A 116 1.39 8.61 27.29
N GLY A 117 0.25 8.01 26.98
CA GLY A 117 0.07 7.21 25.75
C GLY A 117 -0.23 8.10 24.57
N VAL A 118 0.71 8.25 23.67
CA VAL A 118 0.56 9.03 22.43
C VAL A 118 0.26 8.11 21.27
N GLU A 119 -0.80 8.40 20.52
CA GLU A 119 -1.17 7.70 19.29
C GLU A 119 -1.06 8.64 18.11
N ARG A 120 -0.44 8.17 17.03
CA ARG A 120 -0.35 8.90 15.77
C ARG A 120 -0.81 8.03 14.62
N VAL A 121 -1.64 8.59 13.77
CA VAL A 121 -2.12 7.94 12.55
C VAL A 121 -1.26 8.40 11.39
N PHE A 122 -0.76 7.44 10.62
CA PHE A 122 0.05 7.68 9.43
C PHE A 122 -0.65 7.09 8.21
N PRO A 123 -0.86 7.87 7.14
CA PRO A 123 -1.23 7.31 5.84
C PRO A 123 -0.05 6.52 5.27
N LEU A 124 -0.30 5.31 4.80
CA LEU A 124 0.76 4.39 4.32
C LEU A 124 1.49 4.96 3.09
N HIS A 125 0.74 5.51 2.14
CA HIS A 125 1.25 5.99 0.86
C HIS A 125 1.58 7.50 0.85
N SER A 126 1.62 8.14 2.03
CA SER A 126 1.94 9.57 2.12
C SER A 126 3.40 9.85 1.74
N PRO A 127 3.68 10.86 0.91
CA PRO A 127 5.05 11.28 0.57
C PRO A 127 5.81 11.86 1.78
N ARG A 128 5.09 12.26 2.84
CA ARG A 128 5.71 12.70 4.10
C ARG A 128 6.31 11.57 4.91
N VAL A 129 5.89 10.32 4.67
CA VAL A 129 6.49 9.14 5.31
C VAL A 129 7.66 8.70 4.44
N ASP A 130 8.87 8.91 4.92
CA ASP A 130 10.10 8.56 4.21
C ASP A 130 10.35 7.06 4.25
N LYS A 131 10.51 6.50 5.46
CA LYS A 131 10.84 5.09 5.67
C LYS A 131 10.09 4.52 6.86
N ILE A 132 9.72 3.24 6.78
CA ILE A 132 9.17 2.48 7.89
C ILE A 132 10.10 1.30 8.16
N GLU A 133 10.67 1.24 9.34
CA GLU A 133 11.55 0.16 9.78
C GLU A 133 10.84 -0.68 10.82
N VAL A 134 10.89 -2.00 10.69
CA VAL A 134 10.36 -2.93 11.68
C VAL A 134 11.50 -3.29 12.64
N GLU A 135 11.35 -2.95 13.91
CA GLU A 135 12.34 -3.29 14.95
C GLU A 135 12.11 -4.70 15.50
N ARG A 136 10.84 -5.03 15.75
CA ARG A 136 10.44 -6.34 16.31
C ARG A 136 9.10 -6.76 15.72
N GLN A 137 8.97 -8.03 15.44
CA GLN A 137 7.72 -8.62 15.00
C GLN A 137 6.89 -9.06 16.21
N GLY A 138 5.63 -8.65 16.24
CA GLY A 138 4.70 -8.98 17.30
C GLY A 138 3.72 -10.09 16.92
N SER A 139 3.45 -11.01 17.86
CA SER A 139 2.41 -12.02 17.69
C SER A 139 1.14 -11.58 18.40
N VAL A 140 0.10 -11.28 17.62
CA VAL A 140 -1.20 -10.82 18.13
C VAL A 140 -2.34 -11.64 17.56
N ARG A 141 -3.43 -11.77 18.34
CA ARG A 141 -4.64 -12.50 17.94
C ARG A 141 -5.77 -11.58 17.48
N ARG A 142 -5.57 -10.25 17.55
CA ARG A 142 -6.59 -9.24 17.24
C ARG A 142 -6.11 -8.30 16.15
N ALA A 143 -7.00 -7.91 15.25
CA ALA A 143 -6.71 -6.95 14.19
C ALA A 143 -6.56 -5.51 14.71
N LYS A 144 -7.12 -5.18 15.87
CA LYS A 144 -7.01 -3.86 16.51
C LYS A 144 -6.69 -4.03 18.00
N LEU A 145 -5.60 -3.40 18.45
CA LEU A 145 -5.08 -3.53 19.82
C LEU A 145 -5.58 -2.41 20.73
N THR A 146 -6.89 -2.12 20.69
CA THR A 146 -7.48 -1.04 21.51
C THR A 146 -7.31 -1.23 23.01
N TYR A 147 -7.14 -2.46 23.47
CA TYR A 147 -6.90 -2.77 24.87
C TYR A 147 -5.59 -2.18 25.43
N LEU A 148 -4.62 -1.85 24.56
CA LEU A 148 -3.38 -1.18 24.96
C LEU A 148 -3.64 0.20 25.59
N ARG A 149 -4.75 0.85 25.23
CA ARG A 149 -5.14 2.15 25.81
C ARG A 149 -5.41 2.07 27.31
N LYS A 150 -5.92 0.94 27.77
CA LYS A 150 -6.24 0.70 29.19
C LYS A 150 -5.03 0.27 30.02
N ARG A 151 -3.92 -0.11 29.36
CA ARG A 151 -2.71 -0.54 30.04
C ARG A 151 -1.84 0.66 30.38
N LEU A 152 -1.28 0.67 31.59
CA LEU A 152 -0.39 1.71 32.09
C LEU A 152 1.01 1.11 32.38
N GLY A 153 2.01 1.97 32.46
CA GLY A 153 3.38 1.61 32.79
C GLY A 153 4.08 0.78 31.71
N LYS A 154 5.01 -0.08 32.13
CA LYS A 154 5.85 -0.90 31.24
C LYS A 154 5.05 -1.84 30.33
N GLY A 155 3.85 -2.26 30.75
CA GLY A 155 2.98 -3.16 29.98
C GLY A 155 2.16 -2.50 28.89
N ALA A 156 2.17 -1.17 28.77
CA ALA A 156 1.28 -0.44 27.89
C ALA A 156 1.64 -0.56 26.39
N THR A 157 2.88 -0.91 26.07
CA THR A 157 3.36 -1.19 24.72
C THR A 157 3.89 -2.61 24.56
N LEU A 158 3.78 -3.45 25.60
CA LEU A 158 4.32 -4.80 25.55
C LEU A 158 3.41 -5.71 24.73
N VAL A 159 3.93 -6.19 23.62
CA VAL A 159 3.35 -7.21 22.75
C VAL A 159 4.27 -8.41 22.76
N ARG A 160 3.71 -9.62 22.73
CA ARG A 160 4.50 -10.86 22.65
C ARG A 160 5.25 -10.89 21.32
N GLU A 161 6.54 -11.19 21.36
CA GLU A 161 7.33 -11.36 20.16
C GLU A 161 6.88 -12.61 19.38
N LYS A 162 6.94 -12.52 18.08
CA LYS A 162 6.71 -13.64 17.19
C LYS A 162 7.98 -14.47 17.17
N GLU A 163 7.89 -15.69 17.70
CA GLU A 163 8.96 -16.67 17.57
C GLU A 163 9.07 -17.03 16.08
N GLU A 164 10.17 -16.69 15.43
CA GLU A 164 10.49 -17.24 14.12
C GLU A 164 10.74 -18.74 14.35
N LYS A 165 9.82 -19.56 13.85
CA LYS A 165 10.09 -20.98 13.72
C LYS A 165 11.22 -21.06 12.70
N VAL A 166 12.45 -21.25 13.18
CA VAL A 166 13.56 -21.68 12.34
C VAL A 166 13.11 -23.04 11.79
N VAL A 167 12.59 -23.01 10.57
CA VAL A 167 12.41 -24.21 9.78
C VAL A 167 13.84 -24.58 9.38
N GLU A 168 14.54 -25.29 10.25
CA GLU A 168 15.68 -26.07 9.84
C GLU A 168 15.14 -27.00 8.76
N ALA A 169 15.37 -26.60 7.51
CA ALA A 169 15.21 -27.50 6.40
C ALA A 169 16.17 -28.65 6.69
N ALA A 170 15.62 -29.75 7.17
CA ALA A 170 16.30 -31.02 7.24
C ALA A 170 16.85 -31.29 5.83
N LYS A 171 18.12 -31.01 5.63
CA LYS A 171 18.90 -31.59 4.57
C LYS A 171 19.12 -33.06 4.95
N ALA A 172 18.29 -33.91 4.42
CA ALA A 172 18.62 -35.31 4.22
C ALA A 172 19.02 -35.46 2.76
#